data_a8961a9da8a5de3f1f246b700e590065
#
_entry.id   a8961a9da8a5de3f1f246b700e590065
#
_cell.length_a   1.000
_cell.length_b   1.000
_cell.length_c   1.000
_cell.angle_alpha   90.00
_cell.angle_beta   90.00
_cell.angle_gamma   90.00
#
_symmetry.space_group_name_H-M   'P 1'
#
loop_
_entity.id
_entity.type
_entity.pdbx_description
1 polymer ?
#
loop_
_entity_poly.entity_id
_entity_poly.type
_entity_poly.pdbx_seq_one_letter_code
_entity_poly.pdbx_strand_id
1 'polypeptide(L)'
;MKIVIAPDSYKESLTALEVATAIEAGFSEVYPNAEYVKIPVADGGEGTVEAMVAATQGRVVKVTVKGPLGEEADAFYGLSGDEQSAFIEMAAASGLERVPTAKRDPLITTSWGTGELIRHALDAGVKQIIIGIGGSATNDGGAGMVQALGAKLLDEQGEQIGAGGAALERLARIDIGELDRRLAQCRIDVACDVTNPLTGKEGASAVFGPQKGATPEMIARLDKALAHYAQIIARDLDCDVLTLSGGGAAGGMGAALYAFCGAELRQGIEIVTDALALDKHVADADLVITGEGRIDSQTVHGKVPVGVAKVAKRYDIPVIGIAGSLTADVGVVHEHGIDAVFSVIYTICSLDEALANAGENVRLTARNVAAVLKAGQGLR
;
A
#
# COMPACT_ATOMS: atom_id res chain seq x y z
N MET A 1 31.73 5.70 7.51
CA MET A 1 30.68 6.07 6.52
C MET A 1 29.57 5.09 6.68
N LYS A 2 28.37 5.61 6.98
CA LYS A 2 27.14 4.83 7.09
C LYS A 2 26.23 5.17 5.91
N ILE A 3 25.78 4.15 5.18
CA ILE A 3 24.93 4.29 4.00
C ILE A 3 23.61 3.56 4.28
N VAL A 4 22.52 4.30 4.25
CA VAL A 4 21.16 3.74 4.35
C VAL A 4 20.62 3.52 2.95
N ILE A 5 20.15 2.30 2.66
CA ILE A 5 19.62 1.90 1.36
C ILE A 5 18.15 1.53 1.54
N ALA A 6 17.28 2.42 1.09
CA ALA A 6 15.83 2.35 1.32
C ALA A 6 15.04 2.47 -0.01
N PRO A 7 15.12 1.46 -0.90
CA PRO A 7 14.41 1.43 -2.18
C PRO A 7 13.02 0.82 -2.06
N ASP A 8 12.18 1.10 -3.05
CA ASP A 8 11.02 0.28 -3.43
C ASP A 8 11.44 -0.90 -4.31
N SER A 9 10.50 -1.79 -4.57
CA SER A 9 10.62 -2.86 -5.57
C SER A 9 10.71 -2.28 -6.99
N TYR A 10 11.40 -3.01 -7.87
CA TYR A 10 11.32 -2.75 -9.31
C TYR A 10 10.32 -3.75 -9.89
N LYS A 11 9.08 -3.27 -10.11
CA LYS A 11 7.98 -4.12 -10.55
C LYS A 11 8.39 -5.03 -11.71
N GLU A 12 7.90 -6.27 -11.69
CA GLU A 12 8.17 -7.32 -12.66
C GLU A 12 9.63 -7.80 -12.72
N SER A 13 10.54 -7.30 -11.84
CA SER A 13 11.95 -7.70 -11.89
C SER A 13 12.61 -7.98 -10.53
N LEU A 14 12.56 -7.06 -9.57
CA LEU A 14 13.28 -7.20 -8.30
C LEU A 14 12.40 -6.76 -7.13
N THR A 15 12.45 -7.52 -6.05
CA THR A 15 11.92 -7.11 -4.74
C THR A 15 12.74 -5.95 -4.17
N ALA A 16 12.16 -5.19 -3.25
CA ALA A 16 12.87 -4.09 -2.60
C ALA A 16 14.16 -4.54 -1.89
N LEU A 17 14.16 -5.75 -1.30
CA LEU A 17 15.35 -6.32 -0.69
C LEU A 17 16.43 -6.70 -1.70
N GLU A 18 16.06 -7.26 -2.85
CA GLU A 18 16.98 -7.57 -3.93
C GLU A 18 17.60 -6.31 -4.52
N VAL A 19 16.81 -5.23 -4.71
CA VAL A 19 17.32 -3.92 -5.12
C VAL A 19 18.33 -3.40 -4.10
N ALA A 20 17.98 -3.39 -2.80
CA ALA A 20 18.88 -2.93 -1.74
C ALA A 20 20.18 -3.76 -1.69
N THR A 21 20.09 -5.06 -1.90
CA THR A 21 21.25 -5.97 -1.90
C THR A 21 22.15 -5.73 -3.12
N ALA A 22 21.58 -5.48 -4.30
CA ALA A 22 22.34 -5.16 -5.49
C ALA A 22 23.06 -3.80 -5.37
N ILE A 23 22.40 -2.79 -4.75
CA ILE A 23 23.02 -1.49 -4.45
C ILE A 23 24.20 -1.65 -3.49
N GLU A 24 24.02 -2.39 -2.37
CA GLU A 24 25.10 -2.69 -1.43
C GLU A 24 26.26 -3.37 -2.11
N ALA A 25 26.01 -4.40 -2.93
CA ALA A 25 27.05 -5.12 -3.66
C ALA A 25 27.88 -4.18 -4.54
N GLY A 26 27.25 -3.26 -5.28
CA GLY A 26 27.95 -2.28 -6.11
C GLY A 26 28.76 -1.26 -5.31
N PHE A 27 28.18 -0.71 -4.24
CA PHE A 27 28.84 0.26 -3.38
C PHE A 27 30.05 -0.33 -2.62
N SER A 28 29.92 -1.57 -2.14
CA SER A 28 30.98 -2.26 -1.38
C SER A 28 32.25 -2.51 -2.18
N GLU A 29 32.18 -2.58 -3.50
CA GLU A 29 33.37 -2.64 -4.35
C GLU A 29 34.25 -1.38 -4.24
N VAL A 30 33.66 -0.24 -3.89
CA VAL A 30 34.35 1.07 -3.78
C VAL A 30 34.57 1.49 -2.33
N TYR A 31 33.60 1.20 -1.47
CA TYR A 31 33.60 1.51 -0.02
C TYR A 31 33.46 0.23 0.82
N PRO A 32 34.46 -0.68 0.80
CA PRO A 32 34.34 -1.99 1.47
C PRO A 32 34.21 -1.92 3.00
N ASN A 33 34.58 -0.78 3.60
CA ASN A 33 34.55 -0.55 5.05
C ASN A 33 33.37 0.33 5.49
N ALA A 34 32.41 0.62 4.59
CA ALA A 34 31.21 1.36 4.97
C ALA A 34 30.23 0.43 5.71
N GLU A 35 29.47 1.00 6.63
CA GLU A 35 28.31 0.37 7.23
C GLU A 35 27.11 0.49 6.27
N TYR A 36 26.49 -0.62 5.92
CA TYR A 36 25.32 -0.66 5.05
C TYR A 36 24.07 -1.06 5.83
N VAL A 37 23.06 -0.20 5.84
CA VAL A 37 21.77 -0.48 6.46
C VAL A 37 20.71 -0.58 5.36
N LYS A 38 20.23 -1.79 5.12
CA LYS A 38 19.17 -2.07 4.11
C LYS A 38 17.80 -2.01 4.77
N ILE A 39 16.94 -1.15 4.27
CA ILE A 39 15.57 -0.97 4.74
C ILE A 39 14.66 -1.01 3.51
N PRO A 40 14.22 -2.21 3.06
CA PRO A 40 13.20 -2.31 2.02
C PRO A 40 11.96 -1.52 2.41
N VAL A 41 11.47 -0.68 1.49
CA VAL A 41 10.33 0.22 1.71
C VAL A 41 9.26 -0.07 0.67
N ALA A 42 8.03 0.34 0.94
CA ALA A 42 6.91 0.29 0.01
C ALA A 42 5.95 1.47 0.28
N ASP A 43 5.00 1.70 -0.61
CA ASP A 43 4.03 2.80 -0.53
C ASP A 43 2.62 2.37 -0.07
N GLY A 44 2.45 1.14 0.41
CA GLY A 44 1.14 0.58 0.78
C GLY A 44 0.44 -0.16 -0.36
N GLY A 45 1.05 -0.21 -1.54
CA GLY A 45 0.59 -0.98 -2.70
C GLY A 45 1.08 -2.42 -2.69
N GLU A 46 1.12 -3.01 -3.88
CA GLU A 46 1.65 -4.36 -4.12
C GLU A 46 3.12 -4.48 -3.68
N GLY A 47 3.46 -5.57 -2.99
CA GLY A 47 4.79 -5.84 -2.44
C GLY A 47 5.04 -5.23 -1.05
N THR A 48 4.07 -4.52 -0.48
CA THR A 48 4.20 -3.95 0.86
C THR A 48 4.38 -5.02 1.93
N VAL A 49 3.61 -6.10 1.88
CA VAL A 49 3.75 -7.23 2.82
C VAL A 49 5.17 -7.80 2.77
N GLU A 50 5.70 -8.04 1.57
CA GLU A 50 7.04 -8.60 1.38
C GLU A 50 8.13 -7.65 1.90
N ALA A 51 8.06 -6.36 1.56
CA ALA A 51 9.00 -5.35 2.01
C ALA A 51 9.00 -5.22 3.54
N MET A 52 7.81 -5.13 4.17
CA MET A 52 7.67 -4.99 5.61
C MET A 52 8.13 -6.25 6.36
N VAL A 53 7.81 -7.43 5.85
CA VAL A 53 8.29 -8.71 6.42
C VAL A 53 9.82 -8.78 6.35
N ALA A 54 10.42 -8.43 5.20
CA ALA A 54 11.88 -8.42 5.05
C ALA A 54 12.54 -7.40 5.99
N ALA A 55 12.03 -6.18 6.05
CA ALA A 55 12.58 -5.10 6.88
C ALA A 55 12.48 -5.38 8.39
N THR A 56 11.44 -6.08 8.83
CA THR A 56 11.19 -6.42 10.25
C THR A 56 11.67 -7.80 10.65
N GLN A 57 12.34 -8.54 9.74
CA GLN A 57 12.73 -9.95 9.95
C GLN A 57 11.54 -10.84 10.35
N GLY A 58 10.39 -10.54 9.76
CA GLY A 58 9.13 -11.18 10.03
C GLY A 58 8.89 -12.43 9.18
N ARG A 59 7.62 -12.80 9.06
CA ARG A 59 7.20 -13.97 8.27
C ARG A 59 5.87 -13.73 7.55
N VAL A 60 5.68 -14.38 6.42
CA VAL A 60 4.40 -14.43 5.72
C VAL A 60 3.53 -15.54 6.32
N VAL A 61 2.28 -15.23 6.61
CA VAL A 61 1.26 -16.17 7.09
C VAL A 61 0.26 -16.40 5.97
N LYS A 62 0.15 -17.66 5.53
CA LYS A 62 -0.82 -18.10 4.53
C LYS A 62 -2.12 -18.53 5.21
N VAL A 63 -3.24 -18.11 4.67
CA VAL A 63 -4.59 -18.40 5.20
C VAL A 63 -5.56 -18.63 4.04
N THR A 64 -6.62 -19.40 4.29
CA THR A 64 -7.74 -19.52 3.35
C THR A 64 -8.84 -18.58 3.81
N VAL A 65 -9.34 -17.74 2.92
CA VAL A 65 -10.38 -16.74 3.17
C VAL A 65 -11.43 -16.79 2.04
N LYS A 66 -12.49 -16.02 2.20
CA LYS A 66 -13.49 -15.87 1.13
C LYS A 66 -12.97 -14.86 0.08
N GLY A 67 -12.92 -15.30 -1.18
CA GLY A 67 -12.59 -14.47 -2.32
C GLY A 67 -13.70 -13.48 -2.69
N PRO A 68 -13.44 -12.57 -3.66
CA PRO A 68 -14.37 -11.50 -4.01
C PRO A 68 -15.68 -12.00 -4.63
N LEU A 69 -15.71 -13.19 -5.20
CA LEU A 69 -16.93 -13.83 -5.75
C LEU A 69 -17.59 -14.81 -4.75
N GLY A 70 -17.09 -14.89 -3.51
CA GLY A 70 -17.65 -15.71 -2.45
C GLY A 70 -17.08 -17.13 -2.33
N GLU A 71 -16.16 -17.52 -3.22
CA GLU A 71 -15.42 -18.79 -3.18
C GLU A 71 -14.32 -18.78 -2.10
N GLU A 72 -13.83 -19.98 -1.74
CA GLU A 72 -12.61 -20.09 -0.95
C GLU A 72 -11.39 -19.69 -1.79
N ALA A 73 -10.50 -18.90 -1.20
CA ALA A 73 -9.32 -18.38 -1.85
C ALA A 73 -8.11 -18.37 -0.90
N ASP A 74 -6.97 -18.81 -1.42
CA ASP A 74 -5.71 -18.67 -0.69
C ASP A 74 -5.30 -17.19 -0.63
N ALA A 75 -5.00 -16.71 0.56
CA ALA A 75 -4.54 -15.37 0.83
C ALA A 75 -3.36 -15.40 1.81
N PHE A 76 -2.81 -14.23 2.08
CA PHE A 76 -1.69 -14.11 3.01
C PHE A 76 -1.68 -12.73 3.67
N TYR A 77 -0.96 -12.64 4.78
CA TYR A 77 -0.56 -11.39 5.42
C TYR A 77 0.83 -11.54 6.04
N GLY A 78 1.49 -10.44 6.36
CA GLY A 78 2.78 -10.43 7.03
C GLY A 78 2.63 -10.27 8.54
N LEU A 79 3.52 -10.90 9.31
CA LEU A 79 3.76 -10.58 10.72
C LEU A 79 5.18 -10.04 10.88
N SER A 80 5.36 -8.99 11.68
CA SER A 80 6.67 -8.48 12.07
C SER A 80 7.45 -9.51 12.90
N GLY A 81 8.78 -9.39 12.96
CA GLY A 81 9.63 -10.35 13.70
C GLY A 81 9.35 -10.38 15.19
N ASP A 82 8.86 -9.30 15.79
CA ASP A 82 8.41 -9.21 17.17
C ASP A 82 6.95 -9.61 17.39
N GLU A 83 6.24 -9.97 16.30
CA GLU A 83 4.83 -10.34 16.26
C GLU A 83 3.87 -9.25 16.80
N GLN A 84 4.30 -7.99 16.87
CA GLN A 84 3.45 -6.90 17.35
C GLN A 84 2.64 -6.24 16.21
N SER A 85 3.09 -6.36 14.97
CA SER A 85 2.46 -5.73 13.81
C SER A 85 2.08 -6.73 12.73
N ALA A 86 0.91 -6.54 12.12
CA ALA A 86 0.50 -7.26 10.92
C ALA A 86 0.46 -6.32 9.71
N PHE A 87 0.86 -6.84 8.56
CA PHE A 87 0.88 -6.15 7.28
C PHE A 87 -0.09 -6.84 6.33
N ILE A 88 -1.11 -6.14 5.88
CA ILE A 88 -2.18 -6.70 5.04
C ILE A 88 -2.24 -5.92 3.72
N GLU A 89 -2.16 -6.63 2.61
CA GLU A 89 -2.62 -6.15 1.32
C GLU A 89 -4.04 -6.68 1.10
N MET A 90 -5.04 -5.80 1.09
CA MET A 90 -6.44 -6.24 0.92
C MET A 90 -6.65 -7.00 -0.39
N ALA A 91 -5.86 -6.67 -1.41
CA ALA A 91 -5.90 -7.34 -2.72
C ALA A 91 -5.57 -8.83 -2.63
N ALA A 92 -4.84 -9.27 -1.60
CA ALA A 92 -4.61 -10.69 -1.34
C ALA A 92 -5.90 -11.49 -1.07
N ALA A 93 -6.97 -10.83 -0.65
CA ALA A 93 -8.28 -11.46 -0.43
C ALA A 93 -9.37 -10.93 -1.38
N SER A 94 -9.40 -9.61 -1.62
CA SER A 94 -10.49 -8.91 -2.31
C SER A 94 -10.02 -8.13 -3.54
N GLY A 95 -8.90 -8.55 -4.14
CA GLY A 95 -8.23 -7.86 -5.24
C GLY A 95 -8.85 -8.11 -6.62
N LEU A 96 -8.64 -7.15 -7.52
CA LEU A 96 -9.14 -7.17 -8.89
C LEU A 96 -8.55 -8.31 -9.73
N GLU A 97 -7.30 -8.70 -9.46
CA GLU A 97 -6.60 -9.79 -10.15
C GLU A 97 -7.21 -11.16 -9.85
N ARG A 98 -7.91 -11.29 -8.71
CA ARG A 98 -8.64 -12.52 -8.35
C ARG A 98 -9.93 -12.70 -9.16
N VAL A 99 -10.39 -11.66 -9.85
CA VAL A 99 -11.63 -11.69 -10.63
C VAL A 99 -11.30 -11.69 -12.11
N PRO A 100 -11.55 -12.79 -12.84
CA PRO A 100 -11.42 -12.82 -14.29
C PRO A 100 -12.19 -11.67 -14.91
N THR A 101 -11.63 -10.99 -15.91
CA THR A 101 -12.21 -9.78 -16.50
C THR A 101 -13.67 -9.95 -16.92
N ALA A 102 -14.04 -11.12 -17.48
CA ALA A 102 -15.40 -11.44 -17.88
C ALA A 102 -16.40 -11.63 -16.71
N LYS A 103 -15.89 -11.77 -15.46
CA LYS A 103 -16.71 -11.95 -14.25
C LYS A 103 -16.69 -10.75 -13.32
N ARG A 104 -16.05 -9.65 -13.74
CA ARG A 104 -16.01 -8.42 -12.95
C ARG A 104 -17.37 -7.80 -12.87
N ASP A 105 -17.93 -7.73 -11.67
CA ASP A 105 -19.23 -7.13 -11.38
C ASP A 105 -19.23 -6.57 -9.95
N PRO A 106 -19.06 -5.24 -9.78
CA PRO A 106 -19.01 -4.61 -8.46
C PRO A 106 -20.38 -4.58 -7.74
N LEU A 107 -21.46 -4.98 -8.39
CA LEU A 107 -22.75 -5.15 -7.72
C LEU A 107 -22.74 -6.35 -6.76
N ILE A 108 -21.90 -7.38 -7.04
CA ILE A 108 -21.90 -8.65 -6.31
C ILE A 108 -20.59 -8.97 -5.59
N THR A 109 -19.46 -8.35 -5.99
CA THR A 109 -18.15 -8.62 -5.36
C THR A 109 -18.12 -8.16 -3.92
N THR A 110 -17.51 -8.97 -3.04
CA THR A 110 -17.48 -8.76 -1.58
C THR A 110 -16.09 -8.56 -1.03
N SER A 111 -15.98 -7.70 -0.03
CA SER A 111 -14.78 -7.46 0.77
C SER A 111 -14.64 -8.40 1.98
N TRP A 112 -15.48 -9.43 2.10
CA TRP A 112 -15.53 -10.34 3.26
C TRP A 112 -14.16 -10.90 3.65
N GLY A 113 -13.39 -11.41 2.68
CA GLY A 113 -12.08 -12.00 2.95
C GLY A 113 -11.05 -11.03 3.53
N THR A 114 -11.17 -9.72 3.23
CA THR A 114 -10.35 -8.69 3.89
C THR A 114 -10.66 -8.65 5.40
N GLY A 115 -11.94 -8.77 5.79
CA GLY A 115 -12.31 -8.86 7.20
C GLY A 115 -11.78 -10.13 7.87
N GLU A 116 -11.74 -11.25 7.13
CA GLU A 116 -11.12 -12.49 7.63
C GLU A 116 -9.61 -12.33 7.83
N LEU A 117 -8.89 -11.65 6.93
CA LEU A 117 -7.46 -11.34 7.12
C LEU A 117 -7.23 -10.51 8.38
N ILE A 118 -8.04 -9.47 8.61
CA ILE A 118 -7.97 -8.64 9.82
C ILE A 118 -8.21 -9.51 11.07
N ARG A 119 -9.23 -10.38 11.06
CA ARG A 119 -9.53 -11.27 12.17
C ARG A 119 -8.38 -12.23 12.46
N HIS A 120 -7.78 -12.84 11.43
CA HIS A 120 -6.59 -13.68 11.58
C HIS A 120 -5.42 -12.95 12.21
N ALA A 121 -5.18 -11.68 11.81
CA ALA A 121 -4.15 -10.86 12.43
C ALA A 121 -4.46 -10.57 13.92
N LEU A 122 -5.71 -10.27 14.24
CA LEU A 122 -6.15 -10.11 15.65
C LEU A 122 -6.01 -11.42 16.46
N ASP A 123 -6.26 -12.58 15.83
CA ASP A 123 -6.07 -13.89 16.47
C ASP A 123 -4.59 -14.17 16.78
N ALA A 124 -3.66 -13.62 15.98
CA ALA A 124 -2.22 -13.66 16.26
C ALA A 124 -1.81 -12.74 17.42
N GLY A 125 -2.69 -11.87 17.91
CA GLY A 125 -2.46 -11.03 19.09
C GLY A 125 -1.72 -9.72 18.81
N VAL A 126 -1.64 -9.28 17.55
CA VAL A 126 -0.95 -8.04 17.15
C VAL A 126 -1.57 -6.81 17.80
N LYS A 127 -0.77 -5.77 17.95
CA LYS A 127 -1.16 -4.46 18.51
C LYS A 127 -1.35 -3.40 17.43
N GLN A 128 -0.83 -3.67 16.24
CA GLN A 128 -0.96 -2.79 15.09
C GLN A 128 -1.27 -3.60 13.83
N ILE A 129 -2.14 -3.07 13.00
CA ILE A 129 -2.39 -3.57 11.64
C ILE A 129 -2.13 -2.41 10.68
N ILE A 130 -1.26 -2.64 9.71
CA ILE A 130 -1.05 -1.76 8.57
C ILE A 130 -1.72 -2.43 7.37
N ILE A 131 -2.70 -1.76 6.79
CA ILE A 131 -3.46 -2.31 5.66
C ILE A 131 -3.37 -1.41 4.44
N GLY A 132 -2.83 -1.96 3.35
CA GLY A 132 -2.90 -1.36 2.03
C GLY A 132 -4.22 -1.71 1.34
N ILE A 133 -4.91 -0.70 0.81
CA ILE A 133 -6.24 -0.88 0.21
C ILE A 133 -6.27 -0.68 -1.32
N GLY A 134 -5.11 -0.69 -1.97
CA GLY A 134 -4.98 -0.64 -3.42
C GLY A 134 -5.48 -1.91 -4.12
N GLY A 135 -5.80 -1.82 -5.41
CA GLY A 135 -6.10 -2.97 -6.26
C GLY A 135 -7.45 -3.68 -6.02
N SER A 136 -8.44 -3.05 -5.40
CA SER A 136 -9.72 -3.67 -5.02
C SER A 136 -10.59 -4.11 -6.20
N ALA A 137 -11.29 -5.24 -6.07
CA ALA A 137 -12.35 -5.70 -6.96
C ALA A 137 -13.75 -5.22 -6.54
N THR A 138 -13.88 -4.68 -5.34
CA THR A 138 -15.16 -4.45 -4.66
C THR A 138 -15.63 -3.01 -4.72
N ASN A 139 -16.94 -2.80 -4.60
CA ASN A 139 -17.57 -1.49 -4.43
C ASN A 139 -18.73 -1.61 -3.41
N ASP A 140 -18.52 -2.42 -2.38
CA ASP A 140 -19.50 -2.75 -1.35
C ASP A 140 -19.38 -1.87 -0.09
N GLY A 141 -18.62 -0.75 -0.18
CA GLY A 141 -18.41 0.12 0.98
C GLY A 141 -17.67 -0.56 2.14
N GLY A 142 -16.99 -1.69 1.90
CA GLY A 142 -16.41 -2.50 2.97
C GLY A 142 -17.43 -3.31 3.77
N ALA A 143 -18.68 -3.42 3.30
CA ALA A 143 -19.75 -4.12 4.01
C ALA A 143 -19.40 -5.58 4.33
N GLY A 144 -18.88 -6.33 3.35
CA GLY A 144 -18.45 -7.70 3.60
C GLY A 144 -17.36 -7.78 4.67
N MET A 145 -16.41 -6.88 4.64
CA MET A 145 -15.32 -6.80 5.63
C MET A 145 -15.87 -6.62 7.06
N VAL A 146 -16.75 -5.64 7.27
CA VAL A 146 -17.28 -5.39 8.62
C VAL A 146 -18.22 -6.50 9.10
N GLN A 147 -18.95 -7.15 8.18
CA GLN A 147 -19.74 -8.35 8.51
C GLN A 147 -18.85 -9.51 8.95
N ALA A 148 -17.72 -9.76 8.29
CA ALA A 148 -16.75 -10.78 8.70
C ALA A 148 -16.12 -10.48 10.07
N LEU A 149 -16.05 -9.20 10.46
CA LEU A 149 -15.59 -8.73 11.77
C LEU A 149 -16.69 -8.73 12.84
N GLY A 150 -17.92 -9.15 12.50
CA GLY A 150 -19.03 -9.32 13.46
C GLY A 150 -20.07 -8.22 13.45
N ALA A 151 -19.94 -7.18 12.62
CA ALA A 151 -21.01 -6.21 12.47
C ALA A 151 -22.23 -6.83 11.79
N LYS A 152 -23.44 -6.45 12.23
CA LYS A 152 -24.69 -6.83 11.58
C LYS A 152 -25.20 -5.67 10.75
N LEU A 153 -25.29 -5.92 9.45
CA LEU A 153 -25.88 -5.00 8.48
C LEU A 153 -27.26 -5.54 8.10
N LEU A 154 -28.30 -4.94 8.68
CA LEU A 154 -29.66 -5.51 8.68
C LEU A 154 -30.60 -4.75 7.75
N ASP A 155 -31.44 -5.49 7.03
CA ASP A 155 -32.56 -4.93 6.27
C ASP A 155 -33.77 -4.59 7.15
N GLU A 156 -34.89 -4.14 6.52
CA GLU A 156 -36.14 -3.80 7.23
C GLU A 156 -36.78 -5.00 7.96
N GLN A 157 -36.47 -6.24 7.54
CA GLN A 157 -36.94 -7.46 8.15
C GLN A 157 -36.05 -7.92 9.31
N GLY A 158 -34.91 -7.25 9.52
CA GLY A 158 -33.93 -7.61 10.54
C GLY A 158 -32.97 -8.74 10.12
N GLU A 159 -32.97 -9.09 8.82
CA GLU A 159 -32.07 -10.08 8.25
C GLU A 159 -30.77 -9.43 7.73
N GLN A 160 -29.67 -10.16 7.78
CA GLN A 160 -28.41 -9.69 7.21
C GLN A 160 -28.56 -9.41 5.72
N ILE A 161 -28.09 -8.24 5.25
CA ILE A 161 -28.01 -7.99 3.80
C ILE A 161 -26.99 -8.94 3.16
N GLY A 162 -27.20 -9.22 1.87
CA GLY A 162 -26.29 -10.07 1.09
C GLY A 162 -24.95 -9.43 0.79
N ALA A 163 -24.17 -10.10 -0.05
CA ALA A 163 -22.88 -9.61 -0.52
C ALA A 163 -23.00 -8.58 -1.65
N GLY A 164 -21.97 -7.77 -1.82
CA GLY A 164 -21.79 -6.84 -2.94
C GLY A 164 -22.44 -5.47 -2.76
N GLY A 165 -22.04 -4.54 -3.63
CA GLY A 165 -22.46 -3.15 -3.54
C GLY A 165 -23.97 -2.95 -3.68
N ALA A 166 -24.65 -3.78 -4.48
CA ALA A 166 -26.11 -3.72 -4.64
C ALA A 166 -26.88 -4.07 -3.37
N ALA A 167 -26.30 -4.87 -2.49
CA ALA A 167 -26.96 -5.26 -1.23
C ALA A 167 -27.15 -4.06 -0.28
N LEU A 168 -26.32 -3.04 -0.36
CA LEU A 168 -26.43 -1.83 0.45
C LEU A 168 -27.74 -1.07 0.26
N GLU A 169 -28.41 -1.24 -0.89
CA GLU A 169 -29.73 -0.61 -1.13
C GLU A 169 -30.80 -1.04 -0.13
N ARG A 170 -30.65 -2.23 0.46
CA ARG A 170 -31.61 -2.80 1.40
C ARG A 170 -31.22 -2.55 2.87
N LEU A 171 -30.08 -1.94 3.11
CA LEU A 171 -29.62 -1.68 4.47
C LEU A 171 -30.60 -0.76 5.21
N ALA A 172 -31.11 -1.19 6.36
CA ALA A 172 -31.99 -0.41 7.20
C ALA A 172 -31.37 -0.08 8.55
N ARG A 173 -30.50 -0.93 9.08
CA ARG A 173 -29.87 -0.73 10.40
C ARG A 173 -28.48 -1.37 10.48
N ILE A 174 -27.60 -0.72 11.21
CA ILE A 174 -26.27 -1.24 11.61
C ILE A 174 -26.29 -1.57 13.10
N ASP A 175 -25.79 -2.77 13.44
CA ASP A 175 -25.61 -3.20 14.83
C ASP A 175 -24.17 -3.71 15.01
N ILE A 176 -23.42 -3.03 15.87
CA ILE A 176 -22.02 -3.33 16.18
C ILE A 176 -21.84 -4.05 17.53
N GLY A 177 -22.90 -4.55 18.14
CA GLY A 177 -22.84 -5.21 19.45
C GLY A 177 -21.97 -6.47 19.47
N GLU A 178 -21.80 -7.13 18.32
CA GLU A 178 -20.95 -8.32 18.13
C GLU A 178 -19.66 -8.01 17.34
N LEU A 179 -19.38 -6.75 17.02
CA LEU A 179 -18.13 -6.36 16.38
C LEU A 179 -16.93 -6.77 17.25
N ASP A 180 -15.89 -7.29 16.64
CA ASP A 180 -14.71 -7.80 17.36
C ASP A 180 -14.11 -6.72 18.26
N ARG A 181 -14.20 -6.93 19.56
CA ARG A 181 -13.79 -5.95 20.59
C ARG A 181 -12.28 -5.69 20.59
N ARG A 182 -11.48 -6.56 19.97
CA ARG A 182 -10.03 -6.38 19.86
C ARG A 182 -9.65 -5.24 18.91
N LEU A 183 -10.54 -4.87 17.99
CA LEU A 183 -10.37 -3.69 17.13
C LEU A 183 -10.13 -2.41 17.93
N ALA A 184 -10.84 -2.23 19.03
CA ALA A 184 -10.67 -1.05 19.91
C ALA A 184 -9.31 -1.03 20.67
N GLN A 185 -8.56 -2.13 20.66
CA GLN A 185 -7.27 -2.27 21.33
C GLN A 185 -6.10 -2.43 20.34
N CYS A 186 -6.40 -2.44 19.05
CA CYS A 186 -5.44 -2.58 17.97
C CYS A 186 -5.40 -1.28 17.16
N ARG A 187 -4.22 -0.71 16.98
CA ARG A 187 -4.06 0.43 16.08
C ARG A 187 -4.18 -0.05 14.64
N ILE A 188 -5.01 0.62 13.85
CA ILE A 188 -5.18 0.29 12.42
C ILE A 188 -4.80 1.50 11.58
N ASP A 189 -3.72 1.38 10.83
CA ASP A 189 -3.25 2.39 9.88
C ASP A 189 -3.59 1.92 8.45
N VAL A 190 -4.29 2.75 7.71
CA VAL A 190 -4.71 2.46 6.33
C VAL A 190 -3.85 3.24 5.36
N ALA A 191 -3.05 2.54 4.57
CA ALA A 191 -2.30 3.13 3.48
C ALA A 191 -3.24 3.52 2.33
N CYS A 192 -3.47 4.82 2.20
CA CYS A 192 -4.40 5.41 1.25
C CYS A 192 -3.81 6.66 0.61
N ASP A 193 -3.37 6.55 -0.64
CA ASP A 193 -2.75 7.65 -1.40
C ASP A 193 -3.73 8.42 -2.28
N VAL A 194 -5.02 8.08 -2.20
CA VAL A 194 -6.09 8.79 -2.89
C VAL A 194 -6.95 9.59 -1.91
N THR A 195 -7.46 10.73 -2.37
CA THR A 195 -8.29 11.63 -1.58
C THR A 195 -9.76 11.57 -1.96
N ASN A 196 -10.14 10.68 -2.87
CA ASN A 196 -11.48 10.55 -3.39
C ASN A 196 -12.51 10.38 -2.26
N PRO A 197 -13.60 11.20 -2.27
CA PRO A 197 -14.69 11.03 -1.31
C PRO A 197 -15.48 9.74 -1.60
N LEU A 198 -16.36 9.36 -0.71
CA LEU A 198 -17.14 8.13 -0.85
C LEU A 198 -18.04 8.14 -2.10
N THR A 199 -18.70 9.26 -2.38
CA THR A 199 -19.71 9.39 -3.44
C THR A 199 -19.51 10.62 -4.31
N GLY A 200 -20.29 10.72 -5.39
CA GLY A 200 -20.27 11.83 -6.33
C GLY A 200 -19.35 11.62 -7.53
N LYS A 201 -19.11 12.69 -8.28
CA LYS A 201 -18.34 12.62 -9.55
C LYS A 201 -16.89 12.14 -9.35
N GLU A 202 -16.30 12.41 -8.19
CA GLU A 202 -14.97 11.98 -7.80
C GLU A 202 -15.01 10.83 -6.79
N GLY A 203 -16.18 10.24 -6.56
CA GLY A 203 -16.40 9.18 -5.59
C GLY A 203 -15.96 7.80 -6.07
N ALA A 204 -16.06 6.84 -5.16
CA ALA A 204 -15.63 5.46 -5.33
C ALA A 204 -16.15 4.81 -6.62
N SER A 205 -17.47 4.90 -6.85
CA SER A 205 -18.12 4.24 -7.98
C SER A 205 -17.79 4.92 -9.30
N ALA A 206 -17.76 6.25 -9.34
CA ALA A 206 -17.52 7.02 -10.54
C ALA A 206 -16.09 6.86 -11.07
N VAL A 207 -15.10 6.93 -10.16
CA VAL A 207 -13.68 6.91 -10.53
C VAL A 207 -13.15 5.48 -10.68
N PHE A 208 -13.48 4.58 -9.77
CA PHE A 208 -12.88 3.25 -9.72
C PHE A 208 -13.82 2.13 -10.19
N GLY A 209 -15.11 2.41 -10.38
CA GLY A 209 -16.09 1.43 -10.86
C GLY A 209 -15.80 0.87 -12.25
N PRO A 210 -15.41 1.67 -13.26
CA PRO A 210 -15.17 1.18 -14.62
C PRO A 210 -14.15 0.04 -14.71
N GLN A 211 -13.02 0.13 -14.02
CA GLN A 211 -12.01 -0.95 -14.00
C GLN A 211 -12.50 -2.24 -13.36
N LYS A 212 -13.52 -2.14 -12.50
CA LYS A 212 -14.19 -3.27 -11.82
C LYS A 212 -15.34 -3.86 -12.62
N GLY A 213 -15.56 -3.37 -13.85
CA GLY A 213 -16.60 -3.85 -14.75
C GLY A 213 -17.95 -3.10 -14.65
N ALA A 214 -18.00 -1.98 -13.92
CA ALA A 214 -19.25 -1.20 -13.82
C ALA A 214 -19.62 -0.50 -15.12
N THR A 215 -20.88 -0.65 -15.55
CA THR A 215 -21.49 0.19 -16.58
C THR A 215 -21.91 1.55 -16.00
N PRO A 216 -22.21 2.56 -16.82
CA PRO A 216 -22.71 3.86 -16.34
C PRO A 216 -23.95 3.73 -15.43
N GLU A 217 -24.87 2.81 -15.74
CA GLU A 217 -26.07 2.54 -14.94
C GLU A 217 -25.69 1.92 -13.58
N MET A 218 -24.74 0.98 -13.57
CA MET A 218 -24.22 0.38 -12.34
C MET A 218 -23.50 1.42 -11.47
N ILE A 219 -22.72 2.32 -12.06
CA ILE A 219 -22.05 3.42 -11.35
C ILE A 219 -23.07 4.28 -10.62
N ALA A 220 -24.13 4.73 -11.31
CA ALA A 220 -25.17 5.56 -10.71
C ALA A 220 -25.93 4.83 -9.58
N ARG A 221 -26.12 3.52 -9.72
CA ARG A 221 -26.75 2.65 -8.74
C ARG A 221 -25.88 2.48 -7.49
N LEU A 222 -24.60 2.15 -7.70
CA LEU A 222 -23.63 1.95 -6.64
C LEU A 222 -23.36 3.24 -5.85
N ASP A 223 -23.29 4.39 -6.54
CA ASP A 223 -23.09 5.69 -5.88
C ASP A 223 -24.25 6.03 -4.93
N LYS A 224 -25.51 5.77 -5.36
CA LYS A 224 -26.69 5.92 -4.49
C LYS A 224 -26.68 4.94 -3.31
N ALA A 225 -26.25 3.69 -3.55
CA ALA A 225 -26.16 2.67 -2.50
C ALA A 225 -25.12 3.05 -1.45
N LEU A 226 -23.95 3.57 -1.85
CA LEU A 226 -22.93 4.10 -0.94
C LEU A 226 -23.41 5.34 -0.19
N ALA A 227 -24.13 6.25 -0.85
CA ALA A 227 -24.71 7.41 -0.18
C ALA A 227 -25.74 7.00 0.89
N HIS A 228 -26.59 6.02 0.60
CA HIS A 228 -27.52 5.44 1.56
C HIS A 228 -26.78 4.79 2.74
N TYR A 229 -25.75 4.00 2.46
CA TYR A 229 -24.90 3.39 3.49
C TYR A 229 -24.29 4.42 4.42
N ALA A 230 -23.73 5.51 3.87
CA ALA A 230 -23.18 6.60 4.65
C ALA A 230 -24.22 7.28 5.58
N GLN A 231 -25.46 7.45 5.11
CA GLN A 231 -26.54 7.98 5.94
C GLN A 231 -26.87 7.07 7.13
N ILE A 232 -26.86 5.75 6.91
CA ILE A 232 -27.09 4.77 7.97
C ILE A 232 -25.91 4.75 8.95
N ILE A 233 -24.65 4.83 8.46
CA ILE A 233 -23.45 4.96 9.31
C ILE A 233 -23.56 6.21 10.18
N ALA A 234 -23.89 7.36 9.60
CA ALA A 234 -24.03 8.61 10.36
C ALA A 234 -25.10 8.51 11.44
N ARG A 235 -26.23 7.85 11.12
CA ARG A 235 -27.34 7.70 12.08
C ARG A 235 -27.01 6.71 13.21
N ASP A 236 -26.44 5.54 12.89
CA ASP A 236 -26.32 4.43 13.83
C ASP A 236 -24.99 4.42 14.57
N LEU A 237 -23.93 5.01 13.98
CA LEU A 237 -22.58 5.06 14.56
C LEU A 237 -22.13 6.48 14.93
N ASP A 238 -22.97 7.51 14.71
CA ASP A 238 -22.63 8.93 14.92
C ASP A 238 -21.33 9.35 14.21
N CYS A 239 -21.12 8.87 12.97
CA CYS A 239 -19.89 9.04 12.21
C CYS A 239 -20.21 9.48 10.77
N ASP A 240 -19.79 10.69 10.37
CA ASP A 240 -19.92 11.17 8.99
C ASP A 240 -18.73 10.71 8.15
N VAL A 241 -19.01 9.91 7.11
CA VAL A 241 -18.00 9.39 6.16
C VAL A 241 -18.15 9.93 4.75
N LEU A 242 -19.17 10.76 4.47
CA LEU A 242 -19.42 11.27 3.11
C LEU A 242 -18.30 12.16 2.61
N THR A 243 -17.75 13.01 3.49
CA THR A 243 -16.72 14.00 3.17
C THR A 243 -15.31 13.53 3.55
N LEU A 244 -15.19 12.29 4.05
CA LEU A 244 -13.90 11.75 4.47
C LEU A 244 -12.94 11.65 3.27
N SER A 245 -11.81 12.32 3.33
CA SER A 245 -10.74 12.20 2.35
C SER A 245 -10.22 10.76 2.30
N GLY A 246 -10.22 10.14 1.13
CA GLY A 246 -9.88 8.72 0.98
C GLY A 246 -11.02 7.75 1.35
N GLY A 247 -12.18 8.26 1.78
CA GLY A 247 -13.34 7.41 2.12
C GLY A 247 -13.82 6.56 0.94
N GLY A 248 -13.64 7.05 -0.30
CA GLY A 248 -13.97 6.33 -1.53
C GLY A 248 -12.94 5.27 -1.96
N ALA A 249 -11.78 5.25 -1.35
CA ALA A 249 -10.75 4.26 -1.66
C ALA A 249 -11.28 2.83 -1.51
N ALA A 250 -10.83 1.95 -2.40
CA ALA A 250 -11.23 0.55 -2.43
C ALA A 250 -12.76 0.32 -2.45
N GLY A 251 -13.48 1.17 -3.21
CA GLY A 251 -14.93 1.03 -3.34
C GLY A 251 -15.70 1.35 -2.05
N GLY A 252 -15.16 2.27 -1.25
CA GLY A 252 -15.74 2.70 0.02
C GLY A 252 -15.18 1.96 1.25
N MET A 253 -14.23 1.05 1.10
CA MET A 253 -13.62 0.33 2.23
C MET A 253 -12.89 1.30 3.17
N GLY A 254 -12.28 2.38 2.65
CA GLY A 254 -11.67 3.44 3.46
C GLY A 254 -12.65 4.03 4.48
N ALA A 255 -13.88 4.31 4.05
CA ALA A 255 -14.95 4.80 4.94
C ALA A 255 -15.32 3.78 6.02
N ALA A 256 -15.42 2.48 5.65
CA ALA A 256 -15.75 1.43 6.61
C ALA A 256 -14.64 1.20 7.64
N LEU A 257 -13.37 1.17 7.22
CA LEU A 257 -12.24 1.04 8.12
C LEU A 257 -12.21 2.20 9.14
N TYR A 258 -12.48 3.43 8.67
CA TYR A 258 -12.59 4.58 9.56
C TYR A 258 -13.72 4.43 10.55
N ALA A 259 -14.97 4.17 10.07
CA ALA A 259 -16.18 4.19 10.90
C ALA A 259 -16.30 3.00 11.88
N PHE A 260 -15.89 1.80 11.47
CA PHE A 260 -16.08 0.57 12.27
C PHE A 260 -14.83 0.12 13.01
N CYS A 261 -13.66 0.44 12.49
CA CYS A 261 -12.39 -0.03 13.05
C CYS A 261 -11.60 1.09 13.73
N GLY A 262 -12.05 2.34 13.66
CA GLY A 262 -11.32 3.49 14.20
C GLY A 262 -9.98 3.73 13.50
N ALA A 263 -9.88 3.33 12.24
CA ALA A 263 -8.63 3.37 11.48
C ALA A 263 -8.25 4.80 11.07
N GLU A 264 -6.95 5.05 10.95
CA GLU A 264 -6.36 6.29 10.45
C GLU A 264 -5.97 6.13 8.97
N LEU A 265 -6.52 6.97 8.07
CA LEU A 265 -6.15 6.99 6.66
C LEU A 265 -4.96 7.94 6.48
N ARG A 266 -3.83 7.42 6.04
CA ARG A 266 -2.57 8.17 5.86
C ARG A 266 -1.90 7.76 4.56
N GLN A 267 -0.96 8.58 4.09
CA GLN A 267 -0.11 8.20 2.97
C GLN A 267 0.67 6.92 3.31
N GLY A 268 0.69 5.97 2.38
CA GLY A 268 1.32 4.67 2.61
C GLY A 268 2.78 4.78 2.98
N ILE A 269 3.53 5.63 2.27
CA ILE A 269 4.95 5.85 2.55
C ILE A 269 5.20 6.41 3.97
N GLU A 270 4.33 7.27 4.50
CA GLU A 270 4.49 7.80 5.85
C GLU A 270 4.28 6.69 6.90
N ILE A 271 3.25 5.86 6.70
CA ILE A 271 2.99 4.72 7.60
C ILE A 271 4.18 3.75 7.61
N VAL A 272 4.68 3.42 6.42
CA VAL A 272 5.78 2.46 6.27
C VAL A 272 7.08 3.00 6.88
N THR A 273 7.44 4.25 6.59
CA THR A 273 8.66 4.87 7.16
C THR A 273 8.59 5.01 8.67
N ASP A 274 7.41 5.33 9.23
CA ASP A 274 7.18 5.37 10.67
C ASP A 274 7.32 3.97 11.30
N ALA A 275 6.67 2.96 10.71
CA ALA A 275 6.71 1.59 11.22
C ALA A 275 8.11 0.97 11.19
N LEU A 276 8.91 1.34 10.18
CA LEU A 276 10.31 0.91 10.06
C LEU A 276 11.27 1.80 10.87
N ALA A 277 10.78 2.82 11.57
CA ALA A 277 11.59 3.80 12.29
C ALA A 277 12.75 4.35 11.43
N LEU A 278 12.47 4.64 10.15
CA LEU A 278 13.48 5.06 9.17
C LEU A 278 14.28 6.27 9.65
N ASP A 279 13.64 7.20 10.36
CA ASP A 279 14.26 8.38 10.95
C ASP A 279 15.45 8.03 11.87
N LYS A 280 15.34 6.96 12.68
CA LYS A 280 16.42 6.51 13.57
C LYS A 280 17.64 5.98 12.81
N HIS A 281 17.39 5.34 11.67
CA HIS A 281 18.47 4.80 10.84
C HIS A 281 19.18 5.87 10.02
N VAL A 282 18.43 6.91 9.64
CA VAL A 282 18.94 8.02 8.81
C VAL A 282 19.66 9.09 9.64
N ALA A 283 19.28 9.29 10.89
CA ALA A 283 19.77 10.40 11.73
C ALA A 283 21.31 10.52 11.82
N ASP A 284 22.05 9.42 11.71
CA ASP A 284 23.50 9.34 11.74
C ASP A 284 24.11 8.79 10.44
N ALA A 285 23.36 8.80 9.35
CA ALA A 285 23.81 8.35 8.04
C ALA A 285 24.64 9.44 7.35
N ASP A 286 25.60 9.03 6.52
CA ASP A 286 26.35 9.91 5.64
C ASP A 286 25.70 10.04 4.25
N LEU A 287 24.89 9.05 3.87
CA LEU A 287 24.22 8.98 2.58
C LEU A 287 22.96 8.13 2.67
N VAL A 288 21.91 8.56 2.00
CA VAL A 288 20.72 7.75 1.76
C VAL A 288 20.61 7.42 0.27
N ILE A 289 20.35 6.17 -0.05
CA ILE A 289 20.09 5.70 -1.42
C ILE A 289 18.67 5.15 -1.45
N THR A 290 17.88 5.64 -2.38
CA THR A 290 16.50 5.18 -2.61
C THR A 290 16.29 4.87 -4.09
N GLY A 291 15.13 4.38 -4.46
CA GLY A 291 14.81 4.08 -5.86
C GLY A 291 13.47 3.38 -6.02
N GLU A 292 13.04 3.30 -7.26
CA GLU A 292 11.87 2.56 -7.71
C GLU A 292 12.05 2.14 -9.18
N GLY A 293 11.14 1.33 -9.72
CA GLY A 293 11.22 0.88 -11.12
C GLY A 293 11.27 2.03 -12.14
N ARG A 294 10.58 3.14 -11.88
CA ARG A 294 10.62 4.35 -12.72
C ARG A 294 10.42 5.61 -11.91
N ILE A 295 11.41 6.50 -11.92
CA ILE A 295 11.29 7.84 -11.33
C ILE A 295 10.85 8.83 -12.41
N ASP A 296 9.73 9.50 -12.15
CA ASP A 296 9.08 10.48 -13.02
C ASP A 296 8.38 11.58 -12.20
N SER A 297 7.60 12.46 -12.85
CA SER A 297 6.81 13.48 -12.15
C SER A 297 5.73 12.92 -11.22
N GLN A 298 5.33 11.66 -11.37
CA GLN A 298 4.39 11.02 -10.44
C GLN A 298 5.04 10.62 -9.12
N THR A 299 6.37 10.48 -9.10
CA THR A 299 7.14 10.12 -7.90
C THR A 299 6.95 11.13 -6.75
N VAL A 300 6.66 12.41 -7.06
CA VAL A 300 6.44 13.45 -6.04
C VAL A 300 5.09 13.31 -5.30
N HIS A 301 4.18 12.49 -5.80
CA HIS A 301 2.84 12.29 -5.24
C HIS A 301 2.77 11.10 -4.26
N GLY A 302 3.66 11.07 -3.27
CA GLY A 302 3.58 10.10 -2.16
C GLY A 302 4.30 8.77 -2.40
N LYS A 303 5.13 8.65 -3.47
CA LYS A 303 5.90 7.45 -3.70
C LYS A 303 7.17 7.35 -2.84
N VAL A 304 7.71 6.13 -2.75
CA VAL A 304 8.84 5.78 -1.89
C VAL A 304 10.04 6.73 -2.01
N PRO A 305 10.58 7.07 -3.20
CA PRO A 305 11.81 7.86 -3.26
C PRO A 305 11.67 9.23 -2.60
N VAL A 306 10.55 9.92 -2.82
CA VAL A 306 10.31 11.24 -2.22
C VAL A 306 9.96 11.13 -0.73
N GLY A 307 9.26 10.09 -0.31
CA GLY A 307 8.99 9.85 1.11
C GLY A 307 10.27 9.60 1.91
N VAL A 308 11.17 8.77 1.40
CA VAL A 308 12.50 8.51 1.98
C VAL A 308 13.34 9.80 1.99
N ALA A 309 13.33 10.56 0.90
CA ALA A 309 14.05 11.85 0.82
C ALA A 309 13.55 12.85 1.86
N LYS A 310 12.24 12.96 2.08
CA LYS A 310 11.67 13.83 3.13
C LYS A 310 12.19 13.47 4.53
N VAL A 311 12.36 12.18 4.84
CA VAL A 311 12.93 11.74 6.12
C VAL A 311 14.41 12.13 6.19
N ALA A 312 15.19 11.86 5.15
CA ALA A 312 16.63 12.18 5.10
C ALA A 312 16.91 13.68 5.23
N LYS A 313 16.09 14.51 4.59
CA LYS A 313 16.25 15.98 4.62
C LYS A 313 15.94 16.63 5.97
N ARG A 314 15.30 15.94 6.90
CA ARG A 314 15.17 16.39 8.29
C ARG A 314 16.54 16.48 9.00
N TYR A 315 17.52 15.73 8.51
CA TYR A 315 18.88 15.61 9.05
C TYR A 315 19.94 16.13 8.08
N ASP A 316 19.53 16.84 7.01
CA ASP A 316 20.41 17.37 5.96
C ASP A 316 21.25 16.30 5.25
N ILE A 317 20.83 15.04 5.26
CA ILE A 317 21.54 13.93 4.62
C ILE A 317 21.32 13.94 3.09
N PRO A 318 22.40 13.79 2.29
CA PRO A 318 22.29 13.68 0.85
C PRO A 318 21.55 12.41 0.42
N VAL A 319 20.71 12.54 -0.65
CA VAL A 319 19.88 11.47 -1.17
C VAL A 319 20.15 11.23 -2.64
N ILE A 320 20.43 9.97 -2.99
CA ILE A 320 20.61 9.53 -4.39
C ILE A 320 19.48 8.59 -4.75
N GLY A 321 18.82 8.85 -5.88
CA GLY A 321 17.85 7.97 -6.50
C GLY A 321 18.51 7.07 -7.55
N ILE A 322 18.30 5.75 -7.45
CA ILE A 322 18.65 4.77 -8.51
C ILE A 322 17.35 4.15 -8.99
N ALA A 323 17.09 4.20 -10.28
CA ALA A 323 15.82 3.77 -10.85
C ALA A 323 15.99 2.87 -12.05
N GLY A 324 15.02 1.97 -12.27
CA GLY A 324 14.97 1.17 -13.48
C GLY A 324 15.03 2.05 -14.74
N SER A 325 14.20 3.10 -14.77
CA SER A 325 14.21 4.10 -15.85
C SER A 325 13.89 5.49 -15.32
N LEU A 326 14.23 6.51 -16.10
CA LEU A 326 13.92 7.92 -15.85
C LEU A 326 13.13 8.48 -17.03
N THR A 327 12.28 9.46 -16.77
CA THR A 327 11.55 10.21 -17.81
C THR A 327 12.15 11.61 -17.99
N ALA A 328 11.77 12.30 -19.07
CA ALA A 328 12.30 13.63 -19.38
C ALA A 328 11.93 14.70 -18.34
N ASP A 329 10.85 14.49 -17.58
CA ASP A 329 10.33 15.36 -16.52
C ASP A 329 10.84 15.02 -15.12
N VAL A 330 11.79 14.10 -14.99
CA VAL A 330 12.34 13.63 -13.72
C VAL A 330 12.94 14.75 -12.86
N GLY A 331 13.36 15.87 -13.46
CA GLY A 331 13.99 16.99 -12.75
C GLY A 331 13.18 17.54 -11.58
N VAL A 332 11.88 17.36 -11.57
CA VAL A 332 10.97 17.80 -10.50
C VAL A 332 11.34 17.18 -9.13
N VAL A 333 11.90 15.96 -9.09
CA VAL A 333 12.23 15.29 -7.83
C VAL A 333 13.34 15.97 -7.05
N HIS A 334 14.18 16.79 -7.71
CA HIS A 334 15.23 17.56 -7.03
C HIS A 334 14.65 18.59 -6.06
N GLU A 335 13.52 19.20 -6.40
CA GLU A 335 12.80 20.14 -5.52
C GLU A 335 12.17 19.41 -4.31
N HIS A 336 12.09 18.06 -4.36
CA HIS A 336 11.54 17.21 -3.32
C HIS A 336 12.61 16.44 -2.51
N GLY A 337 13.88 16.88 -2.60
CA GLY A 337 14.95 16.41 -1.72
C GLY A 337 15.79 15.25 -2.26
N ILE A 338 15.63 14.86 -3.51
CA ILE A 338 16.51 13.88 -4.16
C ILE A 338 17.62 14.68 -4.89
N ASP A 339 18.87 14.59 -4.42
CA ASP A 339 19.98 15.40 -4.92
C ASP A 339 20.49 14.97 -6.31
N ALA A 340 20.44 13.66 -6.59
CA ALA A 340 20.83 13.11 -7.88
C ALA A 340 20.03 11.85 -8.22
N VAL A 341 19.79 11.59 -9.50
CA VAL A 341 19.09 10.40 -9.98
C VAL A 341 19.88 9.71 -11.10
N PHE A 342 19.84 8.37 -11.10
CA PHE A 342 20.53 7.54 -12.08
C PHE A 342 19.60 6.44 -12.58
N SER A 343 19.59 6.22 -13.92
CA SER A 343 18.96 5.05 -14.53
C SER A 343 19.91 3.87 -14.54
N VAL A 344 19.38 2.67 -14.32
CA VAL A 344 20.15 1.43 -14.45
C VAL A 344 20.30 0.95 -15.90
N ILE A 345 19.65 1.61 -16.85
CA ILE A 345 19.76 1.30 -18.27
C ILE A 345 21.01 1.98 -18.83
N TYR A 346 22.07 1.24 -19.02
CA TYR A 346 23.35 1.73 -19.52
C TYR A 346 23.64 1.34 -20.98
N THR A 347 22.77 0.52 -21.59
CA THR A 347 22.85 0.10 -22.99
C THR A 347 21.46 0.06 -23.62
N ILE A 348 21.42 0.11 -24.95
CA ILE A 348 20.16 -0.08 -25.68
C ILE A 348 19.82 -1.58 -25.60
N CYS A 349 18.68 -1.90 -25.04
CA CYS A 349 18.17 -3.26 -24.87
C CYS A 349 16.65 -3.30 -24.97
N SER A 350 16.08 -4.47 -25.14
CA SER A 350 14.65 -4.70 -25.01
C SER A 350 14.21 -4.63 -23.54
N LEU A 351 12.89 -4.47 -23.30
CA LEU A 351 12.34 -4.51 -21.94
C LEU A 351 12.64 -5.85 -21.26
N ASP A 352 12.42 -6.96 -21.94
CA ASP A 352 12.68 -8.31 -21.42
C ASP A 352 14.15 -8.49 -20.99
N GLU A 353 15.10 -7.99 -21.78
CA GLU A 353 16.53 -8.02 -21.42
C GLU A 353 16.83 -7.12 -20.23
N ALA A 354 16.20 -5.94 -20.13
CA ALA A 354 16.37 -5.04 -19.00
C ALA A 354 15.85 -5.67 -17.70
N LEU A 355 14.67 -6.30 -17.74
CA LEU A 355 14.08 -6.99 -16.60
C LEU A 355 14.90 -8.22 -16.19
N ALA A 356 15.33 -9.05 -17.15
CA ALA A 356 16.13 -10.25 -16.88
C ALA A 356 17.49 -9.93 -16.25
N ASN A 357 18.10 -8.78 -16.58
CA ASN A 357 19.40 -8.37 -16.07
C ASN A 357 19.32 -7.29 -14.96
N ALA A 358 18.14 -7.05 -14.40
CA ALA A 358 17.89 -5.92 -13.50
C ALA A 358 18.87 -5.87 -12.32
N GLY A 359 19.13 -6.99 -11.64
CA GLY A 359 20.04 -7.04 -10.50
C GLY A 359 21.48 -6.62 -10.85
N GLU A 360 22.02 -7.10 -11.95
CA GLU A 360 23.35 -6.73 -12.42
C GLU A 360 23.39 -5.26 -12.87
N ASN A 361 22.35 -4.78 -13.53
CA ASN A 361 22.24 -3.39 -13.96
C ASN A 361 22.23 -2.44 -12.74
N VAL A 362 21.50 -2.78 -11.68
CA VAL A 362 21.48 -2.04 -10.42
C VAL A 362 22.88 -2.04 -9.79
N ARG A 363 23.53 -3.21 -9.68
CA ARG A 363 24.86 -3.34 -9.09
C ARG A 363 25.90 -2.48 -9.82
N LEU A 364 25.94 -2.55 -11.16
CA LEU A 364 26.89 -1.78 -11.98
C LEU A 364 26.66 -0.27 -11.86
N THR A 365 25.41 0.18 -11.88
CA THR A 365 25.06 1.59 -11.70
C THR A 365 25.47 2.06 -10.30
N ALA A 366 25.13 1.31 -9.27
CA ALA A 366 25.51 1.59 -7.88
C ALA A 366 27.05 1.70 -7.70
N ARG A 367 27.79 0.77 -8.29
CA ARG A 367 29.27 0.82 -8.28
C ARG A 367 29.81 2.09 -8.96
N ASN A 368 29.23 2.51 -10.07
CA ASN A 368 29.66 3.70 -10.78
C ASN A 368 29.32 4.99 -9.99
N VAL A 369 28.14 5.05 -9.37
CA VAL A 369 27.76 6.13 -8.47
C VAL A 369 28.73 6.24 -7.30
N ALA A 370 29.07 5.12 -6.66
CA ALA A 370 30.06 5.08 -5.58
C ALA A 370 31.45 5.56 -6.05
N ALA A 371 31.87 5.18 -7.25
CA ALA A 371 33.16 5.62 -7.83
C ALA A 371 33.20 7.12 -8.09
N VAL A 372 32.09 7.73 -8.57
CA VAL A 372 32.00 9.20 -8.77
C VAL A 372 32.07 9.91 -7.43
N LEU A 373 31.36 9.44 -6.39
CA LEU A 373 31.44 10.01 -5.04
C LEU A 373 32.86 9.98 -4.49
N LYS A 374 33.57 8.85 -4.65
CA LYS A 374 34.95 8.69 -4.20
C LYS A 374 35.92 9.61 -4.95
N ALA A 375 35.74 9.75 -6.27
CA ALA A 375 36.53 10.68 -7.08
C ALA A 375 36.30 12.13 -6.63
N GLY A 376 35.05 12.53 -6.36
CA GLY A 376 34.70 13.85 -5.86
C GLY A 376 35.33 14.20 -4.49
N GLN A 377 35.49 13.22 -3.60
CA GLN A 377 36.18 13.40 -2.31
C GLN A 377 37.68 13.71 -2.49
N GLY A 378 38.30 13.22 -3.56
CA GLY A 378 39.71 13.48 -3.88
C GLY A 378 39.95 14.80 -4.58
N LEU A 379 38.91 15.55 -4.97
CA LEU A 379 39.00 16.86 -5.62
C LEU A 379 39.03 18.07 -4.64
N ARG A 380 38.99 17.81 -3.32
CA ARG A 380 39.00 18.81 -2.26
C ARG A 380 40.39 19.11 -1.77
#